data_088a016e8b841de4170cbd8382aaaf51
#
_entry.id   088a016e8b841de4170cbd8382aaaf51
#
_cell.length_a   1.000
_cell.length_b   1.000
_cell.length_c   1.000
_cell.angle_alpha   90.00
_cell.angle_beta   90.00
_cell.angle_gamma   90.00
#
_symmetry.space_group_name_H-M   'P 1'
#
loop_
_entity.id
_entity.type
_entity.pdbx_description
1 polymer ?
#
loop_
_entity_poly.entity_id
_entity_poly.type
_entity_poly.pdbx_seq_one_letter_code
_entity_poly.pdbx_strand_id
1 'polypeptide(L)'
;GDGGHTATVTLSDCATTYVLITGDVYDGETLTSDATLVSDDDGLGTFSYQWANQDGDITGATSSTYTIGACCDVLGDTYSVTVSYTDGHGTVESVSSSATGATGFNPNGDLDGDGIINSVDTDDDGDGWIDTADDFPTDSDEWVDTDSDGTGNNEDTDDDGDGVADSSDDFPLDSSEQWDADGDGFGHNADNDDDGDGIEDADDDDDDGDGDPDATDQLPNDYNEWDDT
;
A
#
# COMPACT_ATOMS: atom_id res chain seq x y z
N GLY A 1 -8.68 14.90 -20.49
CA GLY A 1 -10.06 15.34 -20.22
C GLY A 1 -10.28 15.47 -18.74
N ASP A 2 -10.52 16.68 -18.24
CA ASP A 2 -10.71 17.07 -16.85
C ASP A 2 -11.53 16.08 -16.02
N GLY A 3 -10.88 15.40 -15.12
CA GLY A 3 -11.51 14.61 -14.05
C GLY A 3 -11.69 15.42 -12.77
N GLY A 4 -12.20 16.65 -12.84
CA GLY A 4 -12.59 17.39 -11.65
C GLY A 4 -13.69 16.65 -10.90
N HIS A 5 -13.37 16.09 -9.74
CA HIS A 5 -14.34 15.41 -8.90
C HIS A 5 -15.12 16.41 -8.06
N THR A 6 -16.37 16.67 -8.45
CA THR A 6 -17.30 17.51 -7.71
C THR A 6 -18.21 16.63 -6.86
N ALA A 7 -18.20 16.81 -5.55
CA ALA A 7 -19.04 16.05 -4.63
C ALA A 7 -20.21 16.91 -4.12
N THR A 8 -21.41 16.38 -4.15
CA THR A 8 -22.65 17.08 -3.74
C THR A 8 -23.33 16.34 -2.59
N VAL A 9 -23.61 17.03 -1.49
CA VAL A 9 -24.46 16.53 -0.38
C VAL A 9 -25.84 17.18 -0.47
N THR A 10 -26.89 16.37 -0.37
CA THR A 10 -28.29 16.83 -0.35
C THR A 10 -28.81 16.77 1.10
N LEU A 11 -29.12 17.91 1.70
CA LEU A 11 -29.87 17.97 2.95
C LEU A 11 -31.37 18.07 2.66
N SER A 12 -32.18 17.39 3.47
CA SER A 12 -33.64 17.29 3.29
C SER A 12 -34.36 18.36 4.10
N ASP A 13 -34.17 19.64 3.79
CA ASP A 13 -35.17 20.66 4.05
C ASP A 13 -34.88 21.93 3.23
N CYS A 14 -35.83 22.27 2.41
CA CYS A 14 -36.19 23.43 1.62
C CYS A 14 -35.14 24.44 1.07
N ALA A 15 -33.88 24.44 1.41
CA ALA A 15 -32.78 25.09 0.68
C ALA A 15 -31.67 24.10 0.46
N THR A 16 -31.24 23.88 -0.78
CA THR A 16 -30.09 23.01 -1.07
C THR A 16 -28.81 23.71 -0.62
N THR A 17 -28.47 23.52 0.65
CA THR A 17 -27.22 24.01 1.25
C THR A 17 -26.16 22.90 1.10
N TYR A 18 -25.07 23.20 0.44
CA TYR A 18 -23.98 22.21 0.26
C TYR A 18 -22.61 22.91 0.19
N VAL A 19 -21.59 22.12 0.52
CA VAL A 19 -20.18 22.49 0.38
C VAL A 19 -19.57 21.62 -0.70
N LEU A 20 -18.81 22.24 -1.61
CA LEU A 20 -18.06 21.54 -2.63
C LEU A 20 -16.58 21.54 -2.28
N ILE A 21 -15.89 20.47 -2.69
CA ILE A 21 -14.43 20.43 -2.75
C ILE A 21 -14.03 20.60 -4.20
N THR A 22 -13.08 21.49 -4.45
CA THR A 22 -12.47 21.74 -5.76
C THR A 22 -10.96 21.59 -5.66
N GLY A 23 -10.32 21.19 -6.74
CA GLY A 23 -8.89 20.88 -6.84
C GLY A 23 -8.70 19.45 -7.34
N ASP A 24 -7.50 19.16 -7.78
CA ASP A 24 -7.12 17.82 -8.20
C ASP A 24 -6.78 16.98 -6.97
N VAL A 25 -7.17 15.70 -7.00
CA VAL A 25 -6.98 14.77 -5.86
C VAL A 25 -5.73 13.96 -6.13
N TYR A 26 -4.60 14.64 -6.04
CA TYR A 26 -3.26 14.05 -6.15
C TYR A 26 -2.43 14.44 -4.94
N ASP A 27 -1.41 13.69 -4.64
CA ASP A 27 -0.42 14.03 -3.62
C ASP A 27 0.24 15.40 -3.91
N GLY A 28 0.51 16.15 -2.86
CA GLY A 28 1.06 17.50 -2.94
C GLY A 28 0.10 18.61 -3.41
N GLU A 29 -1.07 18.26 -3.97
CA GLU A 29 -2.04 19.24 -4.50
C GLU A 29 -2.92 19.84 -3.40
N THR A 30 -3.52 21.01 -3.69
CA THR A 30 -4.33 21.73 -2.73
C THR A 30 -5.81 21.67 -3.06
N LEU A 31 -6.58 21.10 -2.15
CA LEU A 31 -8.03 21.12 -2.17
C LEU A 31 -8.58 22.43 -1.61
N THR A 32 -9.66 22.91 -2.16
CA THR A 32 -10.35 24.14 -1.72
C THR A 32 -11.81 23.83 -1.41
N SER A 33 -12.27 24.27 -0.25
CA SER A 33 -13.67 24.25 0.15
C SER A 33 -14.42 25.42 -0.48
N ASP A 34 -15.41 25.12 -1.32
CA ASP A 34 -16.37 26.12 -1.83
C ASP A 34 -17.66 26.06 -1.02
N ALA A 35 -17.83 27.03 -0.14
CA ALA A 35 -19.01 27.20 0.72
C ALA A 35 -19.97 28.29 0.19
N THR A 36 -19.84 28.72 -1.07
CA THR A 36 -20.67 29.82 -1.64
C THR A 36 -22.14 29.46 -1.77
N LEU A 37 -22.47 28.16 -1.71
CA LEU A 37 -23.84 27.65 -1.77
C LEU A 37 -24.42 27.29 -0.39
N VAL A 38 -23.68 27.58 0.68
CA VAL A 38 -24.23 27.52 2.02
C VAL A 38 -25.16 28.69 2.23
N SER A 39 -26.39 28.43 2.62
CA SER A 39 -27.42 29.46 2.88
C SER A 39 -28.21 29.11 4.13
N ASP A 40 -28.60 30.15 4.85
CA ASP A 40 -29.38 30.07 6.07
C ASP A 40 -30.35 31.26 6.14
N ASP A 41 -31.61 30.99 6.51
CA ASP A 41 -32.66 32.01 6.60
C ASP A 41 -32.40 33.03 7.73
N ASP A 42 -31.70 32.60 8.78
CA ASP A 42 -31.36 33.41 9.96
C ASP A 42 -30.02 34.13 9.80
N GLY A 43 -29.33 33.88 8.69
CA GLY A 43 -28.08 34.54 8.29
C GLY A 43 -26.82 33.75 8.65
N LEU A 44 -25.82 33.90 7.85
CA LEU A 44 -24.53 33.23 7.98
C LEU A 44 -23.55 34.02 8.84
N GLY A 45 -22.94 33.35 9.80
CA GLY A 45 -21.79 33.87 10.53
C GLY A 45 -20.47 33.60 9.82
N THR A 46 -19.38 33.77 10.58
CA THR A 46 -18.04 33.41 10.07
C THR A 46 -17.88 31.90 9.99
N PHE A 47 -17.41 31.45 8.83
CA PHE A 47 -17.12 30.03 8.61
C PHE A 47 -15.86 29.58 9.35
N SER A 48 -15.94 28.41 9.92
CA SER A 48 -14.80 27.60 10.37
C SER A 48 -14.81 26.28 9.63
N TYR A 49 -13.63 25.67 9.45
CA TYR A 49 -13.44 24.50 8.62
C TYR A 49 -12.79 23.40 9.43
N GLN A 50 -13.11 22.14 9.11
CA GLN A 50 -12.40 20.96 9.57
C GLN A 50 -12.35 19.95 8.43
N TRP A 51 -11.15 19.61 7.98
CA TRP A 51 -10.93 18.57 7.01
C TRP A 51 -10.78 17.21 7.70
N ALA A 52 -11.24 16.19 7.02
CA ALA A 52 -11.17 14.80 7.46
C ALA A 52 -10.79 13.89 6.29
N ASN A 53 -10.13 12.79 6.58
CA ASN A 53 -9.94 11.66 5.67
C ASN A 53 -10.82 10.47 6.11
N GLN A 54 -10.62 9.28 5.57
CA GLN A 54 -11.36 8.07 5.95
C GLN A 54 -11.15 7.66 7.41
N ASP A 55 -10.06 8.08 8.05
CA ASP A 55 -9.72 7.75 9.44
C ASP A 55 -10.29 8.74 10.45
N GLY A 56 -10.78 9.89 9.98
CA GLY A 56 -11.40 10.92 10.79
C GLY A 56 -10.80 12.31 10.58
N ASP A 57 -11.00 13.18 11.58
CA ASP A 57 -10.58 14.58 11.52
C ASP A 57 -9.06 14.72 11.45
N ILE A 58 -8.57 15.43 10.43
CA ILE A 58 -7.15 15.73 10.26
C ILE A 58 -6.75 16.85 11.22
N THR A 59 -5.86 16.54 12.16
CA THR A 59 -5.44 17.46 13.20
C THR A 59 -4.84 18.76 12.61
N GLY A 60 -5.43 19.91 12.95
CA GLY A 60 -4.95 21.23 12.53
C GLY A 60 -5.39 21.64 11.12
N ALA A 61 -6.09 20.81 10.37
CA ALA A 61 -6.60 21.12 9.04
C ALA A 61 -7.90 21.95 9.12
N THR A 62 -7.78 23.21 9.53
CA THR A 62 -8.90 24.12 9.84
C THR A 62 -8.97 25.34 8.92
N SER A 63 -8.26 25.35 7.80
CA SER A 63 -8.33 26.38 6.78
C SER A 63 -9.40 26.06 5.73
N SER A 64 -9.81 27.05 4.93
CA SER A 64 -10.66 26.82 3.74
C SER A 64 -9.99 25.99 2.65
N THR A 65 -8.68 25.75 2.78
CA THR A 65 -7.88 24.91 1.90
C THR A 65 -7.15 23.85 2.70
N TYR A 66 -6.89 22.71 2.05
CA TYR A 66 -6.07 21.63 2.58
C TYR A 66 -5.10 21.17 1.50
N THR A 67 -3.82 21.11 1.82
CA THR A 67 -2.82 20.52 0.92
C THR A 67 -2.65 19.06 1.30
N ILE A 68 -2.89 18.18 0.34
CA ILE A 68 -2.68 16.73 0.48
C ILE A 68 -1.19 16.51 0.75
N GLY A 69 -0.87 15.59 1.65
CA GLY A 69 0.53 15.23 1.93
C GLY A 69 1.24 14.81 0.65
N ALA A 70 2.54 15.02 0.59
CA ALA A 70 3.37 14.45 -0.46
C ALA A 70 3.75 13.02 -0.10
N CYS A 71 3.85 12.15 -1.10
CA CYS A 71 4.25 10.74 -0.98
C CYS A 71 3.18 9.70 -0.59
N CYS A 72 3.63 8.47 -0.74
CA CYS A 72 2.94 7.19 -0.72
C CYS A 72 1.91 6.98 0.40
N ASP A 73 2.11 7.56 1.57
CA ASP A 73 1.22 7.46 2.75
C ASP A 73 -0.22 7.97 2.52
N VAL A 74 -0.47 8.71 1.44
CA VAL A 74 -1.78 9.33 1.16
C VAL A 74 -2.48 8.74 -0.07
N LEU A 75 -1.83 7.82 -0.78
CA LEU A 75 -2.44 7.18 -1.95
C LEU A 75 -3.67 6.37 -1.52
N GLY A 76 -4.75 6.56 -2.26
CA GLY A 76 -6.03 5.94 -1.92
C GLY A 76 -6.86 6.71 -0.88
N ASP A 77 -6.31 7.71 -0.20
CA ASP A 77 -7.05 8.54 0.76
C ASP A 77 -8.18 9.31 0.10
N THR A 78 -9.25 9.49 0.84
CA THR A 78 -10.39 10.33 0.45
C THR A 78 -10.56 11.45 1.44
N TYR A 79 -10.95 12.65 0.99
CA TYR A 79 -11.07 13.82 1.84
C TYR A 79 -12.47 14.38 1.85
N SER A 80 -12.88 14.90 3.00
CA SER A 80 -14.12 15.67 3.18
C SER A 80 -13.83 16.90 4.03
N VAL A 81 -14.73 17.91 3.94
CA VAL A 81 -14.64 19.10 4.76
C VAL A 81 -15.99 19.41 5.40
N THR A 82 -15.96 19.71 6.69
CA THR A 82 -17.10 20.25 7.43
C THR A 82 -16.91 21.73 7.62
N VAL A 83 -17.89 22.51 7.17
CA VAL A 83 -17.99 23.96 7.36
C VAL A 83 -18.99 24.22 8.47
N SER A 84 -18.59 24.94 9.50
CA SER A 84 -19.46 25.31 10.63
C SER A 84 -19.54 26.84 10.75
N TYR A 85 -20.69 27.33 11.15
CA TYR A 85 -20.96 28.75 11.41
C TYR A 85 -21.94 28.93 12.56
N THR A 86 -22.06 30.17 13.07
CA THR A 86 -23.11 30.51 14.03
C THR A 86 -24.10 31.41 13.33
N ASP A 87 -25.38 31.07 13.33
CA ASP A 87 -26.44 31.83 12.70
C ASP A 87 -26.73 33.17 13.42
N GLY A 88 -27.65 33.95 12.88
CA GLY A 88 -28.05 35.23 13.47
C GLY A 88 -28.81 35.11 14.80
N HIS A 89 -29.24 33.91 15.19
CA HIS A 89 -29.89 33.60 16.46
C HIS A 89 -28.94 32.98 17.50
N GLY A 90 -27.68 32.72 17.12
CA GLY A 90 -26.66 32.20 17.99
C GLY A 90 -26.61 30.66 18.02
N THR A 91 -27.25 29.97 17.07
CA THR A 91 -27.15 28.51 16.92
C THR A 91 -25.90 28.17 16.11
N VAL A 92 -25.18 27.12 16.52
CA VAL A 92 -24.06 26.59 15.74
C VAL A 92 -24.60 25.55 14.76
N GLU A 93 -24.32 25.77 13.50
CA GLU A 93 -24.71 24.88 12.40
C GLU A 93 -23.50 24.38 11.63
N SER A 94 -23.66 23.28 10.90
CA SER A 94 -22.59 22.70 10.10
C SER A 94 -23.11 21.98 8.84
N VAL A 95 -22.31 22.04 7.80
CA VAL A 95 -22.55 21.36 6.51
C VAL A 95 -21.26 20.66 6.11
N SER A 96 -21.36 19.38 5.77
CA SER A 96 -20.22 18.60 5.29
C SER A 96 -20.30 18.36 3.79
N SER A 97 -19.16 18.34 3.13
CA SER A 97 -19.05 17.88 1.74
C SER A 97 -19.25 16.36 1.63
N SER A 98 -19.48 15.87 0.43
CA SER A 98 -19.16 14.45 0.15
C SER A 98 -17.65 14.27 0.16
N ALA A 99 -17.20 13.02 0.35
CA ALA A 99 -15.79 12.68 0.17
C ALA A 99 -15.37 12.88 -1.30
N THR A 100 -14.09 13.18 -1.50
CA THR A 100 -13.43 13.16 -2.83
C THR A 100 -13.37 11.76 -3.40
N GLY A 101 -12.87 11.60 -4.61
CA GLY A 101 -12.28 10.34 -5.07
C GLY A 101 -11.01 10.03 -4.26
N ALA A 102 -10.49 8.82 -4.46
CA ALA A 102 -9.23 8.42 -3.87
C ALA A 102 -8.07 9.28 -4.41
N THR A 103 -7.08 9.55 -3.57
CA THR A 103 -5.86 10.26 -3.98
C THR A 103 -5.10 9.38 -4.97
N GLY A 104 -4.75 9.96 -6.12
CA GLY A 104 -3.90 9.36 -7.12
C GLY A 104 -2.45 9.83 -6.99
N PHE A 105 -1.55 9.12 -7.64
CA PHE A 105 -0.17 9.55 -7.82
C PHE A 105 -0.10 10.77 -8.76
N ASN A 106 0.69 11.77 -8.39
CA ASN A 106 0.77 13.02 -9.17
C ASN A 106 1.66 12.87 -10.41
N PRO A 107 1.10 12.77 -11.62
CA PRO A 107 1.90 12.59 -12.84
C PRO A 107 2.74 13.82 -13.21
N ASN A 108 2.49 14.98 -12.58
CA ASN A 108 3.28 16.19 -12.77
C ASN A 108 4.22 16.46 -11.57
N GLY A 109 4.25 15.56 -10.60
CA GLY A 109 5.24 15.53 -9.54
C GLY A 109 6.62 15.15 -10.06
N ASP A 110 7.60 15.17 -9.19
CA ASP A 110 8.99 14.77 -9.39
C ASP A 110 9.34 14.08 -8.07
N LEU A 111 9.15 12.75 -8.03
CA LEU A 111 9.15 11.98 -6.79
C LEU A 111 10.55 11.81 -6.23
N ASP A 112 11.53 11.52 -7.09
CA ASP A 112 12.93 11.34 -6.71
C ASP A 112 13.72 12.66 -6.64
N GLY A 113 13.17 13.76 -7.21
CA GLY A 113 13.76 15.09 -7.19
C GLY A 113 14.90 15.31 -8.19
N ASP A 114 14.97 14.51 -9.26
CA ASP A 114 16.01 14.59 -10.29
C ASP A 114 15.76 15.72 -11.32
N GLY A 115 14.54 16.29 -11.35
CA GLY A 115 14.10 17.39 -12.22
C GLY A 115 13.34 16.92 -13.45
N ILE A 116 13.01 15.64 -13.57
CA ILE A 116 12.10 15.07 -14.55
C ILE A 116 10.77 14.82 -13.84
N ILE A 117 9.65 15.09 -14.50
CA ILE A 117 8.34 14.85 -13.90
C ILE A 117 7.92 13.39 -14.16
N ASN A 118 7.23 12.76 -13.20
CA ASN A 118 6.84 11.36 -13.20
C ASN A 118 6.15 10.86 -14.50
N SER A 119 5.39 11.74 -15.19
CA SER A 119 4.72 11.35 -16.46
C SER A 119 5.64 11.13 -17.64
N VAL A 120 6.90 11.50 -17.55
CA VAL A 120 7.93 11.36 -18.61
C VAL A 120 9.24 10.77 -18.07
N ASP A 121 9.33 10.60 -16.78
CA ASP A 121 10.39 9.83 -16.17
C ASP A 121 10.24 8.35 -16.52
N THR A 122 11.21 7.57 -16.32
CA THR A 122 11.22 6.13 -16.54
C THR A 122 11.66 5.37 -15.30
N ASP A 123 11.94 6.08 -14.20
CA ASP A 123 12.41 5.60 -12.91
C ASP A 123 11.92 6.61 -11.87
N ASP A 124 10.59 6.57 -11.59
CA ASP A 124 9.87 7.63 -10.88
C ASP A 124 10.37 7.86 -9.45
N ASP A 125 10.87 6.83 -8.76
CA ASP A 125 11.33 6.90 -7.37
C ASP A 125 12.86 6.93 -7.22
N GLY A 126 13.59 6.72 -8.34
CA GLY A 126 15.04 6.90 -8.40
C GLY A 126 15.86 5.80 -7.74
N ASP A 127 15.29 4.60 -7.58
CA ASP A 127 15.98 3.45 -6.98
C ASP A 127 16.95 2.75 -7.95
N GLY A 128 16.81 3.02 -9.25
CA GLY A 128 17.64 2.48 -10.35
C GLY A 128 16.96 1.38 -11.15
N TRP A 129 15.74 1.00 -10.78
CA TRP A 129 14.87 0.16 -11.59
C TRP A 129 13.93 1.05 -12.41
N ILE A 130 13.61 0.63 -13.64
CA ILE A 130 12.68 1.40 -14.47
C ILE A 130 11.24 0.99 -14.15
N ASP A 131 10.28 1.94 -14.11
CA ASP A 131 8.88 1.71 -13.79
C ASP A 131 8.25 0.48 -14.43
N THR A 132 8.65 0.16 -15.68
CA THR A 132 8.10 -0.99 -16.40
C THR A 132 8.69 -2.34 -16.02
N ALA A 133 9.69 -2.37 -15.18
CA ALA A 133 10.38 -3.57 -14.69
C ALA A 133 10.47 -3.58 -13.15
N ASP A 134 9.76 -2.65 -12.53
CA ASP A 134 9.61 -2.44 -11.11
C ASP A 134 8.18 -2.79 -10.69
N ASP A 135 8.02 -3.62 -9.69
CA ASP A 135 6.72 -3.98 -9.14
C ASP A 135 6.20 -2.87 -8.22
N PHE A 136 7.09 -1.96 -7.74
CA PHE A 136 6.77 -0.82 -6.85
C PHE A 136 7.31 0.52 -7.37
N PRO A 137 6.91 1.02 -8.56
CA PRO A 137 7.52 2.15 -9.25
C PRO A 137 7.46 3.51 -8.53
N THR A 138 7.07 3.53 -7.28
CA THR A 138 6.93 4.74 -6.46
C THR A 138 7.46 4.55 -5.05
N ASP A 139 8.14 3.44 -4.79
CA ASP A 139 8.70 3.09 -3.48
C ASP A 139 10.18 2.68 -3.63
N SER A 140 11.06 3.63 -3.46
CA SER A 140 12.51 3.47 -3.63
C SER A 140 13.19 2.46 -2.69
N ASP A 141 12.45 1.83 -1.83
CA ASP A 141 12.95 0.79 -0.94
C ASP A 141 12.56 -0.62 -1.44
N GLU A 142 11.68 -0.72 -2.45
CA GLU A 142 11.16 -1.98 -3.00
C GLU A 142 11.14 -1.98 -4.53
N TRP A 143 11.45 -3.11 -5.18
CA TRP A 143 11.44 -3.25 -6.65
C TRP A 143 11.04 -4.63 -7.18
N VAL A 144 10.88 -5.63 -6.31
CA VAL A 144 10.45 -7.00 -6.67
C VAL A 144 9.42 -7.50 -5.68
N ASP A 145 8.38 -8.14 -6.20
CA ASP A 145 7.33 -8.85 -5.46
C ASP A 145 7.24 -10.27 -6.04
N THR A 146 7.98 -11.21 -5.44
CA THR A 146 8.18 -12.55 -6.02
C THR A 146 6.91 -13.38 -6.00
N ASP A 147 6.12 -13.31 -4.90
CA ASP A 147 4.88 -14.07 -4.76
C ASP A 147 3.63 -13.29 -5.20
N SER A 148 3.78 -12.00 -5.46
CA SER A 148 2.71 -11.10 -5.90
C SER A 148 1.61 -10.88 -4.84
N ASP A 149 1.97 -10.84 -3.56
CA ASP A 149 1.05 -10.57 -2.46
C ASP A 149 0.87 -9.07 -2.18
N GLY A 150 1.76 -8.23 -2.72
CA GLY A 150 1.78 -6.77 -2.61
C GLY A 150 2.71 -6.25 -1.53
N THR A 151 3.50 -7.11 -0.91
CA THR A 151 4.65 -6.79 -0.06
C THR A 151 5.91 -6.97 -0.91
N GLY A 152 6.85 -6.04 -0.85
CA GLY A 152 8.11 -6.18 -1.59
C GLY A 152 9.08 -7.08 -0.83
N ASN A 153 9.97 -7.73 -1.57
CA ASN A 153 10.92 -8.69 -1.02
C ASN A 153 11.82 -8.12 0.09
N ASN A 154 12.02 -6.79 0.16
CA ASN A 154 12.82 -6.21 1.24
C ASN A 154 12.06 -6.12 2.57
N GLU A 155 10.73 -6.01 2.54
CA GLU A 155 9.85 -5.97 3.72
C GLU A 155 9.21 -7.33 4.02
N ASP A 156 9.14 -8.22 3.02
CA ASP A 156 8.57 -9.56 3.19
C ASP A 156 9.48 -10.45 4.06
N THR A 157 8.99 -11.48 4.56
CA THR A 157 9.70 -12.49 5.35
C THR A 157 9.54 -13.90 4.79
N ASP A 158 8.81 -14.02 3.65
CA ASP A 158 8.50 -15.26 2.93
C ASP A 158 8.31 -14.87 1.46
N ASP A 159 9.43 -14.45 0.82
CA ASP A 159 9.47 -13.76 -0.48
C ASP A 159 8.74 -14.50 -1.62
N ASP A 160 8.70 -15.83 -1.60
CA ASP A 160 8.06 -16.63 -2.66
C ASP A 160 6.70 -17.22 -2.24
N GLY A 161 6.28 -16.97 -0.98
CA GLY A 161 4.95 -17.31 -0.47
C GLY A 161 4.68 -18.80 -0.31
N ASP A 162 5.71 -19.63 -0.15
CA ASP A 162 5.57 -21.07 -0.03
C ASP A 162 5.22 -21.53 1.38
N GLY A 163 5.42 -20.66 2.39
CA GLY A 163 5.11 -20.87 3.80
C GLY A 163 6.33 -21.19 4.66
N VAL A 164 7.54 -21.18 4.08
CA VAL A 164 8.82 -21.21 4.79
C VAL A 164 9.39 -19.79 4.77
N ALA A 165 9.83 -19.28 5.91
CA ALA A 165 10.38 -17.93 5.96
C ALA A 165 11.80 -17.92 5.36
N ASP A 166 12.18 -16.82 4.66
CA ASP A 166 13.49 -16.64 4.00
C ASP A 166 14.68 -17.01 4.87
N SER A 167 14.59 -16.72 6.17
CA SER A 167 15.65 -17.05 7.12
C SER A 167 15.83 -18.55 7.40
N SER A 168 14.88 -19.36 6.93
CA SER A 168 14.81 -20.81 7.13
C SER A 168 14.67 -21.56 5.81
N ASP A 169 14.71 -20.84 4.70
CA ASP A 169 14.59 -21.30 3.34
C ASP A 169 15.93 -21.18 2.62
N ASP A 170 16.39 -22.26 2.02
CA ASP A 170 17.62 -22.23 1.22
C ASP A 170 17.39 -21.65 -0.19
N PHE A 171 16.10 -21.54 -0.60
CA PHE A 171 15.66 -20.99 -1.91
C PHE A 171 14.58 -19.91 -1.78
N PRO A 172 14.81 -18.79 -1.08
CA PRO A 172 13.78 -17.81 -0.69
C PRO A 172 13.02 -17.15 -1.83
N LEU A 173 13.35 -17.45 -3.08
CA LEU A 173 12.72 -16.90 -4.29
C LEU A 173 12.14 -17.99 -5.21
N ASP A 174 12.11 -19.24 -4.77
CA ASP A 174 11.60 -20.38 -5.55
C ASP A 174 10.62 -21.22 -4.75
N SER A 175 9.35 -20.89 -4.80
CA SER A 175 8.26 -21.56 -4.07
C SER A 175 8.08 -23.07 -4.37
N SER A 176 8.93 -23.63 -5.17
CA SER A 176 8.97 -25.08 -5.41
C SER A 176 10.08 -25.81 -4.67
N GLU A 177 11.00 -25.08 -4.06
CA GLU A 177 12.17 -25.61 -3.35
C GLU A 177 12.31 -24.90 -2.00
N GLN A 178 12.75 -25.61 -0.96
CA GLN A 178 12.85 -25.09 0.41
C GLN A 178 14.17 -25.49 1.08
N TRP A 179 14.69 -26.69 0.80
CA TRP A 179 15.86 -27.23 1.47
C TRP A 179 16.91 -27.72 0.47
N ASP A 180 18.17 -27.56 0.84
CA ASP A 180 19.37 -27.99 0.12
C ASP A 180 20.27 -28.70 1.13
N ALA A 181 20.02 -29.99 1.37
CA ALA A 181 20.61 -30.74 2.47
C ALA A 181 22.13 -30.95 2.29
N ASP A 182 22.62 -31.15 1.06
CA ASP A 182 24.02 -31.31 0.76
C ASP A 182 24.75 -30.03 0.35
N GLY A 183 24.00 -28.91 0.05
CA GLY A 183 24.55 -27.62 -0.27
C GLY A 183 25.09 -27.48 -1.70
N ASP A 184 24.60 -28.29 -2.63
CA ASP A 184 25.10 -28.29 -4.02
C ASP A 184 24.36 -27.27 -4.92
N GLY A 185 23.23 -26.70 -4.42
CA GLY A 185 22.44 -25.66 -5.08
C GLY A 185 21.28 -26.21 -5.90
N PHE A 186 20.93 -27.48 -5.74
CA PHE A 186 19.67 -28.06 -6.16
C PHE A 186 18.83 -28.32 -4.92
N GLY A 187 17.53 -28.05 -4.98
CA GLY A 187 16.62 -28.34 -3.88
C GLY A 187 16.05 -29.74 -4.02
N HIS A 188 15.47 -30.24 -2.93
CA HIS A 188 14.99 -31.60 -2.80
C HIS A 188 14.02 -32.08 -3.92
N ASN A 189 13.29 -31.15 -4.57
CA ASN A 189 12.42 -31.53 -5.70
C ASN A 189 13.17 -31.68 -7.01
N ALA A 190 14.34 -31.07 -7.13
CA ALA A 190 15.16 -31.03 -8.34
C ALA A 190 16.37 -31.97 -8.27
N ASP A 191 16.78 -32.33 -7.07
CA ASP A 191 17.86 -33.34 -6.81
C ASP A 191 17.34 -34.76 -6.88
N ASN A 192 18.17 -35.74 -6.84
CA ASN A 192 17.87 -37.17 -6.74
C ASN A 192 18.79 -37.89 -5.74
N ASP A 193 19.61 -37.15 -4.98
CA ASP A 193 20.58 -37.62 -3.98
C ASP A 193 20.71 -36.49 -2.96
N ASP A 194 19.58 -36.22 -2.25
CA ASP A 194 19.34 -35.00 -1.48
C ASP A 194 20.41 -34.75 -0.40
N ASP A 195 20.95 -35.78 0.24
CA ASP A 195 22.00 -35.63 1.24
C ASP A 195 23.44 -35.75 0.68
N GLY A 196 23.57 -36.06 -0.63
CA GLY A 196 24.85 -36.12 -1.32
C GLY A 196 25.74 -37.30 -0.89
N ASP A 197 25.17 -38.36 -0.30
CA ASP A 197 25.93 -39.53 0.18
C ASP A 197 26.28 -40.50 -0.95
N GLY A 198 25.66 -40.38 -2.13
CA GLY A 198 25.86 -41.19 -3.33
C GLY A 198 24.88 -42.36 -3.45
N ILE A 199 23.81 -42.39 -2.68
CA ILE A 199 22.63 -43.23 -2.86
C ILE A 199 21.54 -42.30 -3.43
N GLU A 200 20.80 -42.76 -4.42
CA GLU A 200 19.67 -41.98 -4.96
C GLU A 200 18.47 -42.11 -4.00
N ASP A 201 17.68 -41.02 -3.76
CA ASP A 201 16.53 -40.97 -2.84
C ASP A 201 15.57 -42.15 -2.98
N ALA A 202 15.40 -42.65 -4.19
CA ALA A 202 14.56 -43.82 -4.46
C ALA A 202 15.06 -45.13 -3.82
N ASP A 203 16.32 -45.23 -3.46
CA ASP A 203 17.01 -46.36 -2.89
C ASP A 203 17.60 -46.05 -1.49
N ASP A 204 17.44 -44.79 -0.99
CA ASP A 204 17.82 -44.33 0.33
C ASP A 204 16.69 -44.59 1.36
N ASP A 205 17.00 -44.65 2.62
CA ASP A 205 16.07 -44.78 3.73
C ASP A 205 16.05 -43.48 4.61
N ASP A 206 16.89 -42.46 4.28
CA ASP A 206 17.15 -41.21 5.07
C ASP A 206 17.56 -40.09 4.08
N ASP A 207 16.59 -39.64 3.25
CA ASP A 207 16.81 -38.81 2.05
C ASP A 207 17.50 -37.45 2.37
N ASP A 208 17.27 -36.87 3.55
CA ASP A 208 17.88 -35.58 3.94
C ASP A 208 19.12 -35.73 4.85
N GLY A 209 19.47 -36.97 5.22
CA GLY A 209 20.69 -37.29 5.96
C GLY A 209 20.73 -36.76 7.40
N ASP A 210 19.58 -36.42 8.00
CA ASP A 210 19.51 -35.94 9.39
C ASP A 210 19.68 -37.02 10.44
N GLY A 211 19.49 -38.29 10.06
CA GLY A 211 19.68 -39.48 10.87
C GLY A 211 18.37 -40.07 11.41
N ASP A 212 17.20 -39.55 11.03
CA ASP A 212 15.90 -40.20 11.29
C ASP A 212 15.32 -40.69 9.95
N PRO A 213 15.10 -42.02 9.80
CA PRO A 213 14.66 -42.56 8.51
C PRO A 213 13.29 -42.02 8.05
N ASP A 214 13.10 -41.80 6.75
CA ASP A 214 11.89 -41.26 6.08
C ASP A 214 10.58 -41.89 6.57
N ALA A 215 10.61 -43.21 6.85
CA ALA A 215 9.43 -43.94 7.32
C ALA A 215 8.93 -43.48 8.70
N THR A 216 9.75 -42.81 9.48
CA THR A 216 9.49 -42.35 10.85
C THR A 216 9.60 -40.83 10.97
N ASP A 217 10.22 -40.19 10.03
CA ASP A 217 10.32 -38.74 9.91
C ASP A 217 9.00 -38.13 9.40
N GLN A 218 8.62 -36.98 9.94
CA GLN A 218 7.45 -36.19 9.48
C GLN A 218 7.82 -35.20 8.37
N LEU A 219 9.08 -34.82 8.30
CA LEU A 219 9.62 -33.85 7.31
C LEU A 219 10.87 -34.49 6.63
N PRO A 220 10.73 -35.56 5.87
CA PRO A 220 11.83 -36.39 5.36
C PRO A 220 12.72 -35.70 4.31
N ASN A 221 12.59 -34.38 4.15
CA ASN A 221 13.40 -33.54 3.27
C ASN A 221 13.91 -32.27 3.99
N ASP A 222 13.65 -32.13 5.31
CA ASP A 222 14.13 -30.99 6.11
C ASP A 222 15.24 -31.42 7.07
N TYR A 223 16.45 -31.47 6.61
CA TYR A 223 17.66 -31.87 7.37
C TYR A 223 17.90 -31.05 8.66
N ASN A 224 17.13 -29.98 8.90
CA ASN A 224 17.18 -29.20 10.13
C ASN A 224 16.17 -29.68 11.20
N GLU A 225 15.19 -30.48 10.84
CA GLU A 225 14.14 -31.01 11.71
C GLU A 225 14.39 -32.50 11.97
N TRP A 226 14.77 -32.87 13.16
CA TRP A 226 15.14 -34.24 13.55
C TRP A 226 14.32 -34.81 14.72
N ASP A 227 13.34 -34.11 15.24
CA ASP A 227 12.51 -34.53 16.38
C ASP A 227 11.17 -33.76 16.44
N ASP A 228 10.13 -34.44 16.06
CA ASP A 228 8.73 -34.05 16.07
C ASP A 228 8.12 -33.91 17.48
N THR A 229 8.59 -33.05 18.36
CA THR A 229 8.04 -32.91 19.73
C THR A 229 7.02 -31.79 19.89
#